data_55abe32332137e00f67c2af77a5285ff
#
_entry.id   55abe32332137e00f67c2af77a5285ff
#
_cell.length_a   1.000
_cell.length_b   1.000
_cell.length_c   1.000
_cell.angle_alpha   90.00
_cell.angle_beta   90.00
_cell.angle_gamma   90.00
#
_symmetry.space_group_name_H-M   'P 1'
#
loop_
_entity.id
_entity.type
_entity.pdbx_description
1 polymer ?
#
loop_
_entity_poly.entity_id
_entity_poly.type
_entity_poly.pdbx_seq_one_letter_code
_entity_poly.pdbx_strand_id
1 'polypeptide(L)'
;MSYDIAKIRADFPILSREVNNKPLVYLDNGASAQKPQAVIDAVTRGYAEEYANVHRGLHFLSNLATEKYEGVRAKIARFLNAPSEDDIIINSGTTEGINMVAYGWAMPRMEAGDEIVLSIMEHHANIVPWHFLRERQGVVIKWVDVDANGDLDPQKVIDAIGPKTKLVAVTHMSNVLGTVVDVKAITAGAHSKGVPVLVDGSQSAVHLPVDVADLGCDFYAITGHKLYGPSGSGAIYVNKARMAEMRPFMGG
;
A
#
# COMPACT_ATOMS: atom_id res chain seq x y z
N MET A 1 14.42 12.16 -23.92
CA MET A 1 15.38 12.70 -22.92
C MET A 1 16.24 11.52 -22.44
N SER A 2 17.56 11.62 -22.51
CA SER A 2 18.44 10.59 -21.93
C SER A 2 18.57 10.85 -20.43
N TYR A 3 18.43 9.82 -19.60
CA TYR A 3 18.71 9.89 -18.17
C TYR A 3 20.22 10.14 -17.94
N ASP A 4 20.56 11.14 -17.15
CA ASP A 4 21.90 11.30 -16.61
C ASP A 4 22.09 10.34 -15.42
N ILE A 5 22.54 9.15 -15.72
CA ILE A 5 22.71 8.06 -14.74
C ILE A 5 23.72 8.46 -13.66
N ALA A 6 24.79 9.17 -14.02
CA ALA A 6 25.82 9.60 -13.06
C ALA A 6 25.23 10.57 -12.02
N LYS A 7 24.45 11.55 -12.48
CA LYS A 7 23.77 12.50 -11.62
C LYS A 7 22.76 11.81 -10.69
N ILE A 8 21.91 10.91 -11.24
CA ILE A 8 20.94 10.16 -10.43
C ILE A 8 21.65 9.30 -9.39
N ARG A 9 22.72 8.59 -9.76
CA ARG A 9 23.46 7.77 -8.81
C ARG A 9 24.11 8.58 -7.69
N ALA A 10 24.54 9.81 -7.97
CA ALA A 10 25.12 10.71 -6.98
C ALA A 10 24.13 11.13 -5.89
N ASP A 11 22.82 11.10 -6.15
CA ASP A 11 21.79 11.36 -5.15
C ASP A 11 21.66 10.23 -4.10
N PHE A 12 22.24 9.05 -4.36
CA PHE A 12 22.17 7.87 -3.48
C PHE A 12 23.55 7.55 -2.89
N PRO A 13 23.90 8.03 -1.70
CA PRO A 13 25.25 7.93 -1.14
C PRO A 13 25.75 6.49 -0.99
N ILE A 14 24.86 5.54 -0.71
CA ILE A 14 25.21 4.12 -0.58
C ILE A 14 25.79 3.54 -1.88
N LEU A 15 25.44 4.06 -3.04
CA LEU A 15 25.91 3.57 -4.34
C LEU A 15 27.39 3.93 -4.65
N SER A 16 28.00 4.79 -3.81
CA SER A 16 29.45 5.05 -3.86
C SER A 16 30.28 4.02 -3.11
N ARG A 17 29.62 3.11 -2.36
CA ARG A 17 30.27 2.09 -1.57
C ARG A 17 30.93 1.02 -2.45
N GLU A 18 32.07 0.52 -2.01
CA GLU A 18 32.71 -0.67 -2.56
C GLU A 18 32.40 -1.91 -1.72
N VAL A 19 32.22 -3.03 -2.39
CA VAL A 19 32.05 -4.37 -1.79
C VAL A 19 33.01 -5.33 -2.49
N ASN A 20 33.88 -5.99 -1.73
CA ASN A 20 34.91 -6.89 -2.26
C ASN A 20 35.80 -6.20 -3.31
N ASN A 21 36.22 -4.97 -3.06
CA ASN A 21 37.02 -4.11 -3.94
C ASN A 21 36.40 -3.86 -5.33
N LYS A 22 35.08 -3.84 -5.41
CA LYS A 22 34.31 -3.53 -6.63
C LYS A 22 33.20 -2.54 -6.27
N PRO A 23 32.78 -1.66 -7.20
CA PRO A 23 31.62 -0.80 -6.99
C PRO A 23 30.38 -1.63 -6.64
N LEU A 24 29.61 -1.12 -5.68
CA LEU A 24 28.34 -1.74 -5.28
C LEU A 24 27.37 -1.84 -6.47
N VAL A 25 26.88 -3.04 -6.73
CA VAL A 25 25.72 -3.32 -7.59
C VAL A 25 24.58 -3.75 -6.68
N TYR A 26 23.47 -2.98 -6.68
CA TYR A 26 22.27 -3.26 -5.90
C TYR A 26 21.09 -3.46 -6.83
N LEU A 27 20.55 -4.66 -6.90
CA LEU A 27 19.45 -5.06 -7.81
C LEU A 27 18.19 -5.51 -7.07
N ASP A 28 18.09 -5.23 -5.77
CA ASP A 28 16.99 -5.69 -4.91
C ASP A 28 16.04 -4.55 -4.50
N ASN A 29 15.87 -3.54 -5.37
CA ASN A 29 14.96 -2.42 -5.10
C ASN A 29 13.49 -2.86 -5.00
N GLY A 30 13.11 -3.96 -5.63
CA GLY A 30 11.76 -4.56 -5.51
C GLY A 30 11.43 -5.00 -4.09
N ALA A 31 12.44 -5.40 -3.30
CA ALA A 31 12.29 -5.71 -1.88
C ALA A 31 12.33 -4.44 -1.03
N SER A 32 13.33 -3.56 -1.22
CA SER A 32 13.44 -2.27 -0.54
C SER A 32 14.35 -1.32 -1.34
N ALA A 33 13.88 -0.14 -1.69
CA ALA A 33 14.66 0.84 -2.43
C ALA A 33 15.72 1.51 -1.54
N GLN A 34 16.87 1.85 -2.13
CA GLN A 34 17.88 2.67 -1.46
C GLN A 34 17.37 4.10 -1.26
N LYS A 35 17.95 4.82 -0.30
CA LYS A 35 17.46 6.14 0.11
C LYS A 35 18.32 7.24 -0.52
N PRO A 36 17.70 8.24 -1.18
CA PRO A 36 18.43 9.42 -1.64
C PRO A 36 18.87 10.29 -0.46
N GLN A 37 19.92 11.05 -0.64
CA GLN A 37 20.47 11.95 0.39
C GLN A 37 19.40 12.89 0.97
N ALA A 38 18.51 13.41 0.13
CA ALA A 38 17.41 14.28 0.58
C ALA A 38 16.49 13.65 1.62
N VAL A 39 16.25 12.32 1.53
CA VAL A 39 15.45 11.58 2.52
C VAL A 39 16.25 11.37 3.81
N ILE A 40 17.54 11.03 3.69
CA ILE A 40 18.43 10.87 4.85
C ILE A 40 18.51 12.19 5.63
N ASP A 41 18.72 13.31 4.93
CA ASP A 41 18.79 14.66 5.52
C ASP A 41 17.47 15.05 6.19
N ALA A 42 16.33 14.74 5.57
CA ALA A 42 15.01 15.03 6.14
C ALA A 42 14.78 14.27 7.45
N VAL A 43 15.14 12.97 7.51
CA VAL A 43 15.06 12.17 8.75
C VAL A 43 15.99 12.72 9.81
N THR A 44 17.25 13.04 9.44
CA THR A 44 18.25 13.61 10.37
C THR A 44 17.77 14.95 10.94
N ARG A 45 17.30 15.87 10.09
CA ARG A 45 16.76 17.16 10.52
C ARG A 45 15.53 16.99 11.41
N GLY A 46 14.64 16.04 11.06
CA GLY A 46 13.46 15.73 11.86
C GLY A 46 13.80 15.42 13.32
N TYR A 47 14.85 14.63 13.57
CA TYR A 47 15.29 14.32 14.92
C TYR A 47 16.16 15.38 15.55
N ALA A 48 17.07 16.01 14.81
CA ALA A 48 18.03 16.94 15.33
C ALA A 48 17.44 18.33 15.66
N GLU A 49 16.45 18.77 14.89
CA GLU A 49 16.02 20.18 14.90
C GLU A 49 14.51 20.37 15.08
N GLU A 50 13.67 19.38 14.76
CA GLU A 50 12.22 19.58 14.59
C GLU A 50 11.36 18.64 15.44
N TYR A 51 11.98 17.76 16.24
CA TYR A 51 11.26 16.71 16.96
C TYR A 51 10.42 17.25 18.11
N ALA A 52 9.12 16.97 18.07
CA ALA A 52 8.19 17.18 19.16
C ALA A 52 6.95 16.28 19.01
N ASN A 53 6.16 16.18 20.10
CA ASN A 53 4.87 15.51 20.04
C ASN A 53 3.90 16.30 19.14
N VAL A 54 3.19 15.59 18.26
CA VAL A 54 2.19 16.17 17.35
C VAL A 54 0.85 16.42 18.08
N HIS A 55 0.04 17.37 17.60
CA HIS A 55 -1.36 17.69 17.94
C HIS A 55 -1.62 18.27 19.33
N ARG A 56 -0.80 18.04 20.35
CA ARG A 56 -1.13 18.38 21.75
C ARG A 56 -0.23 19.43 22.40
N GLY A 57 0.83 19.87 21.75
CA GLY A 57 1.73 20.86 22.29
C GLY A 57 1.32 22.28 21.92
N LEU A 58 1.52 23.23 22.83
CA LEU A 58 1.25 24.66 22.62
C LEU A 58 2.54 25.46 22.31
N HIS A 59 3.63 24.79 21.95
CA HIS A 59 4.91 25.41 21.68
C HIS A 59 5.32 25.24 20.19
N PHE A 60 6.29 26.07 19.78
CA PHE A 60 6.74 26.15 18.38
C PHE A 60 7.03 24.79 17.74
N LEU A 61 7.83 23.93 18.37
CA LEU A 61 8.22 22.64 17.79
C LEU A 61 7.02 21.70 17.59
N SER A 62 6.05 21.70 18.51
CA SER A 62 4.85 20.88 18.38
C SER A 62 3.96 21.35 17.23
N ASN A 63 3.82 22.67 17.04
CA ASN A 63 3.08 23.23 15.93
C ASN A 63 3.75 22.88 14.59
N LEU A 64 5.07 23.04 14.50
CA LEU A 64 5.88 22.69 13.34
C LEU A 64 5.75 21.18 12.98
N ALA A 65 5.88 20.32 13.99
CA ALA A 65 5.75 18.87 13.80
C ALA A 65 4.34 18.48 13.34
N THR A 66 3.30 19.12 13.90
CA THR A 66 1.90 18.90 13.51
C THR A 66 1.64 19.34 12.07
N GLU A 67 2.08 20.54 11.68
CA GLU A 67 1.94 21.05 10.31
C GLU A 67 2.61 20.11 9.30
N LYS A 68 3.83 19.65 9.60
CA LYS A 68 4.55 18.71 8.73
C LYS A 68 3.85 17.36 8.65
N TYR A 69 3.37 16.84 9.77
CA TYR A 69 2.67 15.54 9.83
C TYR A 69 1.37 15.58 9.02
N GLU A 70 0.52 16.59 9.25
CA GLU A 70 -0.74 16.73 8.50
C GLU A 70 -0.48 17.03 7.01
N GLY A 71 0.53 17.83 6.71
CA GLY A 71 0.92 18.10 5.32
C GLY A 71 1.35 16.86 4.53
N VAL A 72 1.70 15.74 5.19
CA VAL A 72 1.99 14.47 4.51
C VAL A 72 0.74 13.87 3.90
N ARG A 73 -0.42 13.94 4.57
CA ARG A 73 -1.70 13.42 4.05
C ARG A 73 -2.05 14.06 2.71
N ALA A 74 -1.98 15.39 2.64
CA ALA A 74 -2.24 16.14 1.41
C ALA A 74 -1.25 15.78 0.27
N LYS A 75 0.02 15.49 0.60
CA LYS A 75 1.01 15.04 -0.39
C LYS A 75 0.69 13.65 -0.92
N ILE A 76 0.34 12.71 -0.03
CA ILE A 76 -0.03 11.35 -0.42
C ILE A 76 -1.35 11.36 -1.22
N ALA A 77 -2.34 12.16 -0.81
CA ALA A 77 -3.59 12.30 -1.55
C ALA A 77 -3.33 12.76 -2.99
N ARG A 78 -2.50 13.80 -3.18
CA ARG A 78 -2.09 14.23 -4.54
C ARG A 78 -1.32 13.17 -5.31
N PHE A 79 -0.43 12.43 -4.64
CA PHE A 79 0.38 11.38 -5.27
C PHE A 79 -0.47 10.23 -5.80
N LEU A 80 -1.55 9.87 -5.09
CA LEU A 80 -2.48 8.81 -5.47
C LEU A 80 -3.72 9.31 -6.23
N ASN A 81 -3.82 10.64 -6.46
CA ASN A 81 -5.03 11.30 -6.96
C ASN A 81 -6.28 10.94 -6.15
N ALA A 82 -6.14 10.88 -4.82
CA ALA A 82 -7.26 10.65 -3.92
C ALA A 82 -8.15 11.91 -3.82
N PRO A 83 -9.47 11.75 -3.70
CA PRO A 83 -10.43 12.87 -3.64
C PRO A 83 -10.22 13.80 -2.45
N SER A 84 -9.75 13.28 -1.31
CA SER A 84 -9.52 14.03 -0.08
C SER A 84 -8.27 13.53 0.65
N GLU A 85 -7.62 14.42 1.40
CA GLU A 85 -6.57 14.05 2.35
C GLU A 85 -7.11 13.26 3.55
N ASP A 86 -8.40 13.42 3.85
CA ASP A 86 -9.12 12.66 4.89
C ASP A 86 -9.27 11.17 4.52
N ASP A 87 -9.13 10.83 3.23
CA ASP A 87 -9.17 9.46 2.74
C ASP A 87 -7.82 8.73 2.93
N ILE A 88 -6.81 9.40 3.51
CA ILE A 88 -5.46 8.86 3.71
C ILE A 88 -5.22 8.56 5.19
N ILE A 89 -4.91 7.31 5.50
CA ILE A 89 -4.44 6.89 6.83
C ILE A 89 -2.94 6.61 6.74
N ILE A 90 -2.14 7.35 7.53
CA ILE A 90 -0.70 7.11 7.66
C ILE A 90 -0.49 5.89 8.56
N ASN A 91 0.41 5.01 8.16
CA ASN A 91 0.73 3.77 8.88
C ASN A 91 2.21 3.39 8.71
N SER A 92 2.61 2.23 9.23
CA SER A 92 4.00 1.75 9.15
C SER A 92 4.34 1.01 7.84
N GLY A 93 3.39 0.85 6.92
CA GLY A 93 3.56 0.18 5.63
C GLY A 93 2.35 -0.64 5.22
N THR A 94 2.42 -1.21 4.01
CA THR A 94 1.32 -2.00 3.41
C THR A 94 0.82 -3.11 4.31
N THR A 95 1.71 -3.81 5.01
CA THR A 95 1.31 -4.90 5.93
C THR A 95 0.36 -4.39 7.01
N GLU A 96 0.67 -3.26 7.66
CA GLU A 96 -0.25 -2.66 8.63
C GLU A 96 -1.53 -2.18 7.96
N GLY A 97 -1.45 -1.51 6.81
CA GLY A 97 -2.61 -1.03 6.08
C GLY A 97 -3.61 -2.16 5.75
N ILE A 98 -3.13 -3.30 5.25
CA ILE A 98 -3.97 -4.46 4.95
C ILE A 98 -4.55 -5.08 6.24
N ASN A 99 -3.76 -5.17 7.32
CA ASN A 99 -4.27 -5.62 8.62
C ASN A 99 -5.34 -4.67 9.18
N MET A 100 -5.20 -3.35 8.98
CA MET A 100 -6.24 -2.38 9.36
C MET A 100 -7.56 -2.68 8.64
N VAL A 101 -7.53 -3.00 7.35
CA VAL A 101 -8.73 -3.43 6.61
C VAL A 101 -9.24 -4.77 7.14
N ALA A 102 -8.36 -5.74 7.35
CA ALA A 102 -8.76 -7.06 7.82
C ALA A 102 -9.48 -7.00 9.19
N TYR A 103 -8.91 -6.29 10.16
CA TYR A 103 -9.46 -6.24 11.52
C TYR A 103 -10.46 -5.11 11.75
N GLY A 104 -10.24 -3.94 11.13
CA GLY A 104 -11.08 -2.76 11.33
C GLY A 104 -12.34 -2.77 10.45
N TRP A 105 -12.23 -3.35 9.25
CA TRP A 105 -13.34 -3.35 8.30
C TRP A 105 -13.93 -4.75 8.08
N ALA A 106 -13.12 -5.75 7.68
CA ALA A 106 -13.60 -7.07 7.26
C ALA A 106 -14.11 -7.91 8.46
N MET A 107 -13.29 -8.09 9.49
CA MET A 107 -13.61 -8.92 10.64
C MET A 107 -14.97 -8.63 11.30
N PRO A 108 -15.38 -7.35 11.48
CA PRO A 108 -16.70 -7.05 12.07
C PRO A 108 -17.90 -7.32 11.15
N ARG A 109 -17.68 -7.62 9.86
CA ARG A 109 -18.70 -7.74 8.80
C ARG A 109 -18.79 -9.11 8.17
N MET A 110 -17.88 -10.01 8.53
CA MET A 110 -17.79 -11.35 7.96
C MET A 110 -18.21 -12.40 8.97
N GLU A 111 -18.90 -13.41 8.46
CA GLU A 111 -19.36 -14.59 9.21
C GLU A 111 -18.76 -15.86 8.59
N ALA A 112 -18.95 -16.99 9.27
CA ALA A 112 -18.50 -18.28 8.77
C ALA A 112 -19.12 -18.61 7.41
N GLY A 113 -18.26 -18.94 6.44
CA GLY A 113 -18.65 -19.24 5.07
C GLY A 113 -18.73 -18.02 4.15
N ASP A 114 -18.54 -16.78 4.66
CA ASP A 114 -18.28 -15.62 3.80
C ASP A 114 -16.95 -15.78 3.09
N GLU A 115 -16.82 -15.18 1.90
CA GLU A 115 -15.71 -15.42 0.99
C GLU A 115 -14.87 -14.16 0.75
N ILE A 116 -13.54 -14.36 0.64
CA ILE A 116 -12.58 -13.38 0.12
C ILE A 116 -11.94 -13.95 -1.12
N VAL A 117 -11.92 -13.19 -2.20
CA VAL A 117 -11.25 -13.57 -3.46
C VAL A 117 -9.84 -12.99 -3.49
N LEU A 118 -8.84 -13.84 -3.68
CA LEU A 118 -7.41 -13.50 -3.81
C LEU A 118 -6.85 -14.09 -5.12
N SER A 119 -5.79 -13.50 -5.65
CA SER A 119 -4.97 -14.17 -6.66
C SER A 119 -3.86 -15.01 -6.00
N ILE A 120 -3.32 -16.00 -6.73
CA ILE A 120 -2.18 -16.79 -6.25
C ILE A 120 -0.87 -16.00 -6.26
N MET A 121 -0.81 -14.82 -6.91
CA MET A 121 0.39 -14.00 -7.01
C MET A 121 0.54 -12.97 -5.89
N GLU A 122 -0.35 -12.99 -4.89
CA GLU A 122 -0.33 -12.03 -3.80
C GLU A 122 0.93 -12.14 -2.94
N HIS A 123 1.41 -10.98 -2.46
CA HIS A 123 2.41 -10.96 -1.40
C HIS A 123 1.82 -11.45 -0.08
N HIS A 124 2.64 -12.08 0.79
CA HIS A 124 2.20 -12.56 2.11
C HIS A 124 1.42 -11.53 2.93
N ALA A 125 1.75 -10.24 2.81
CA ALA A 125 1.01 -9.16 3.47
C ALA A 125 -0.49 -9.12 3.08
N ASN A 126 -0.81 -9.56 1.84
CA ASN A 126 -2.18 -9.67 1.34
C ASN A 126 -2.70 -11.13 1.32
N ILE A 127 -2.09 -12.01 2.08
CA ILE A 127 -2.51 -13.42 2.25
C ILE A 127 -2.78 -13.72 3.72
N VAL A 128 -1.78 -13.50 4.57
CA VAL A 128 -1.78 -13.96 5.97
C VAL A 128 -2.92 -13.36 6.81
N PRO A 129 -3.26 -12.06 6.70
CA PRO A 129 -4.39 -11.51 7.46
C PRO A 129 -5.73 -12.22 7.18
N TRP A 130 -5.94 -12.65 5.94
CA TRP A 130 -7.15 -13.39 5.54
C TRP A 130 -7.17 -14.82 6.08
N HIS A 131 -6.00 -15.46 6.18
CA HIS A 131 -5.89 -16.74 6.89
C HIS A 131 -6.25 -16.64 8.36
N PHE A 132 -5.93 -15.53 9.04
CA PHE A 132 -6.37 -15.32 10.41
C PHE A 132 -7.90 -15.19 10.51
N LEU A 133 -8.55 -14.53 9.55
CA LEU A 133 -10.02 -14.51 9.52
C LEU A 133 -10.60 -15.90 9.22
N ARG A 134 -9.98 -16.66 8.32
CA ARG A 134 -10.38 -18.06 8.07
C ARG A 134 -10.31 -18.90 9.35
N GLU A 135 -9.22 -18.79 10.10
CA GLU A 135 -9.02 -19.60 11.34
C GLU A 135 -9.95 -19.16 12.46
N ARG A 136 -10.19 -17.86 12.61
CA ARG A 136 -10.95 -17.31 13.75
C ARG A 136 -12.46 -17.27 13.52
N GLN A 137 -12.89 -17.07 12.27
CA GLN A 137 -14.29 -16.82 11.93
C GLN A 137 -14.85 -17.79 10.90
N GLY A 138 -14.03 -18.71 10.33
CA GLY A 138 -14.50 -19.63 9.30
C GLY A 138 -14.71 -18.98 7.92
N VAL A 139 -14.08 -17.85 7.65
CA VAL A 139 -14.08 -17.21 6.32
C VAL A 139 -13.39 -18.12 5.31
N VAL A 140 -13.89 -18.16 4.09
CA VAL A 140 -13.35 -18.95 2.98
C VAL A 140 -12.51 -18.08 2.07
N ILE A 141 -11.29 -18.54 1.73
CA ILE A 141 -10.44 -17.88 0.75
C ILE A 141 -10.61 -18.59 -0.59
N LYS A 142 -11.03 -17.82 -1.60
CA LYS A 142 -11.13 -18.29 -2.98
C LYS A 142 -9.92 -17.80 -3.76
N TRP A 143 -9.16 -18.74 -4.31
CA TRP A 143 -7.96 -18.44 -5.08
C TRP A 143 -8.27 -18.38 -6.57
N VAL A 144 -7.69 -17.40 -7.25
CA VAL A 144 -7.72 -17.25 -8.69
C VAL A 144 -6.32 -17.45 -9.26
N ASP A 145 -6.19 -18.41 -10.16
CA ASP A 145 -4.92 -18.74 -10.80
C ASP A 145 -4.59 -17.74 -11.91
N VAL A 146 -3.29 -17.53 -12.11
CA VAL A 146 -2.74 -16.85 -13.29
C VAL A 146 -2.63 -17.85 -14.47
N ASP A 147 -2.45 -17.33 -15.66
CA ASP A 147 -2.16 -18.16 -16.82
C ASP A 147 -0.67 -18.62 -16.88
N ALA A 148 -0.32 -19.33 -17.95
CA ALA A 148 1.04 -19.83 -18.15
C ALA A 148 2.10 -18.72 -18.36
N ASN A 149 1.66 -17.50 -18.69
CA ASN A 149 2.54 -16.33 -18.83
C ASN A 149 2.67 -15.55 -17.52
N GLY A 150 1.90 -15.91 -16.50
CA GLY A 150 1.83 -15.19 -15.22
C GLY A 150 0.87 -14.01 -15.25
N ASP A 151 -0.05 -13.95 -16.21
CA ASP A 151 -1.07 -12.90 -16.32
C ASP A 151 -2.34 -13.29 -15.55
N LEU A 152 -2.91 -12.33 -14.82
CA LEU A 152 -4.19 -12.47 -14.13
C LEU A 152 -5.30 -11.92 -15.02
N ASP A 153 -6.15 -12.82 -15.52
CA ASP A 153 -7.35 -12.44 -16.27
C ASP A 153 -8.38 -11.80 -15.31
N PRO A 154 -8.75 -10.52 -15.50
CA PRO A 154 -9.76 -9.86 -14.68
C PRO A 154 -11.10 -10.60 -14.66
N GLN A 155 -11.48 -11.24 -15.76
CA GLN A 155 -12.74 -11.95 -15.85
C GLN A 155 -12.78 -13.17 -14.92
N LYS A 156 -11.65 -13.88 -14.75
CA LYS A 156 -11.58 -15.00 -13.78
C LYS A 156 -11.80 -14.53 -12.35
N VAL A 157 -11.27 -13.34 -11.99
CA VAL A 157 -11.52 -12.74 -10.67
C VAL A 157 -13.00 -12.41 -10.50
N ILE A 158 -13.61 -11.78 -11.51
CA ILE A 158 -15.03 -11.39 -11.50
C ILE A 158 -15.93 -12.63 -11.42
N ASP A 159 -15.60 -13.70 -12.15
CA ASP A 159 -16.36 -14.97 -12.13
C ASP A 159 -16.25 -15.70 -10.80
N ALA A 160 -15.13 -15.54 -10.08
CA ALA A 160 -14.97 -16.09 -8.74
C ALA A 160 -15.87 -15.42 -7.69
N ILE A 161 -16.40 -14.21 -7.96
CA ILE A 161 -17.29 -13.48 -7.05
C ILE A 161 -18.67 -14.10 -7.03
N GLY A 162 -19.02 -14.73 -5.92
CA GLY A 162 -20.34 -15.34 -5.64
C GLY A 162 -21.15 -14.55 -4.61
N PRO A 163 -22.34 -15.06 -4.24
CA PRO A 163 -23.27 -14.39 -3.31
C PRO A 163 -22.70 -14.19 -1.88
N LYS A 164 -21.71 -15.01 -1.51
CA LYS A 164 -21.05 -14.94 -0.21
C LYS A 164 -19.76 -14.12 -0.22
N THR A 165 -19.32 -13.65 -1.38
CA THR A 165 -18.08 -12.87 -1.48
C THR A 165 -18.29 -11.49 -0.87
N LYS A 166 -17.41 -11.11 0.07
CA LYS A 166 -17.46 -9.85 0.81
C LYS A 166 -16.31 -8.92 0.46
N LEU A 167 -15.24 -9.45 -0.13
CA LEU A 167 -14.05 -8.67 -0.48
C LEU A 167 -13.31 -9.34 -1.63
N VAL A 168 -12.79 -8.52 -2.55
CA VAL A 168 -11.70 -8.90 -3.45
C VAL A 168 -10.44 -8.19 -2.99
N ALA A 169 -9.32 -8.91 -2.83
CA ALA A 169 -8.05 -8.31 -2.42
C ALA A 169 -6.96 -8.78 -3.38
N VAL A 170 -6.43 -7.85 -4.20
CA VAL A 170 -5.50 -8.17 -5.28
C VAL A 170 -4.33 -7.20 -5.33
N THR A 171 -3.18 -7.69 -5.79
CA THR A 171 -2.03 -6.83 -6.10
C THR A 171 -2.27 -6.05 -7.39
N HIS A 172 -1.78 -4.80 -7.46
CA HIS A 172 -1.79 -4.02 -8.70
C HIS A 172 -0.61 -4.37 -9.60
N MET A 173 0.54 -4.72 -8.99
CA MET A 173 1.74 -5.18 -9.70
C MET A 173 2.44 -6.24 -8.85
N SER A 174 2.69 -7.40 -9.45
CA SER A 174 3.36 -8.49 -8.76
C SER A 174 4.82 -8.15 -8.42
N ASN A 175 5.21 -8.39 -7.18
CA ASN A 175 6.60 -8.25 -6.74
C ASN A 175 7.53 -9.35 -7.26
N VAL A 176 6.98 -10.46 -7.75
CA VAL A 176 7.74 -11.61 -8.27
C VAL A 176 7.77 -11.59 -9.79
N LEU A 177 6.60 -11.46 -10.43
CA LEU A 177 6.45 -11.57 -11.88
C LEU A 177 6.60 -10.23 -12.60
N GLY A 178 6.35 -9.10 -11.91
CA GLY A 178 6.27 -7.78 -12.53
C GLY A 178 4.99 -7.57 -13.34
N THR A 179 4.10 -8.55 -13.41
CA THR A 179 2.81 -8.47 -14.07
C THR A 179 1.99 -7.33 -13.50
N VAL A 180 1.47 -6.46 -14.36
CA VAL A 180 0.53 -5.39 -14.01
C VAL A 180 -0.90 -5.91 -14.20
N VAL A 181 -1.68 -5.84 -13.14
CA VAL A 181 -3.06 -6.33 -13.09
C VAL A 181 -4.01 -5.20 -13.49
N ASP A 182 -5.00 -5.51 -14.34
CA ASP A 182 -6.10 -4.58 -14.64
C ASP A 182 -7.07 -4.48 -13.44
N VAL A 183 -6.61 -3.79 -12.39
CA VAL A 183 -7.42 -3.58 -11.18
C VAL A 183 -8.65 -2.72 -11.43
N LYS A 184 -8.65 -1.89 -12.48
CA LYS A 184 -9.82 -1.08 -12.86
C LYS A 184 -10.97 -1.97 -13.35
N ALA A 185 -10.68 -2.91 -14.25
CA ALA A 185 -11.68 -3.87 -14.72
C ALA A 185 -12.19 -4.76 -13.58
N ILE A 186 -11.28 -5.25 -12.71
CA ILE A 186 -11.65 -6.05 -11.52
C ILE A 186 -12.57 -5.24 -10.62
N THR A 187 -12.22 -3.98 -10.32
CA THR A 187 -13.01 -3.11 -9.44
C THR A 187 -14.41 -2.87 -10.01
N ALA A 188 -14.51 -2.51 -11.28
CA ALA A 188 -15.79 -2.32 -11.96
C ALA A 188 -16.68 -3.58 -11.90
N GLY A 189 -16.09 -4.75 -12.17
CA GLY A 189 -16.78 -6.02 -12.10
C GLY A 189 -17.22 -6.41 -10.70
N ALA A 190 -16.37 -6.21 -9.69
CA ALA A 190 -16.67 -6.47 -8.29
C ALA A 190 -17.79 -5.54 -7.78
N HIS A 191 -17.70 -4.25 -8.09
CA HIS A 191 -18.73 -3.27 -7.71
C HIS A 191 -20.08 -3.54 -8.37
N SER A 192 -20.12 -4.06 -9.61
CA SER A 192 -21.37 -4.48 -10.25
C SER A 192 -22.10 -5.59 -9.48
N LYS A 193 -21.36 -6.34 -8.64
CA LYS A 193 -21.88 -7.38 -7.74
C LYS A 193 -21.95 -6.91 -6.28
N GLY A 194 -21.69 -5.62 -5.99
CA GLY A 194 -21.75 -5.03 -4.65
C GLY A 194 -20.57 -5.40 -3.75
N VAL A 195 -19.45 -5.87 -4.31
CA VAL A 195 -18.28 -6.34 -3.56
C VAL A 195 -17.16 -5.29 -3.61
N PRO A 196 -16.64 -4.83 -2.47
CA PRO A 196 -15.52 -3.89 -2.41
C PRO A 196 -14.18 -4.54 -2.79
N VAL A 197 -13.22 -3.66 -3.17
CA VAL A 197 -11.89 -4.08 -3.64
C VAL A 197 -10.79 -3.41 -2.84
N LEU A 198 -9.88 -4.25 -2.31
CA LEU A 198 -8.60 -3.82 -1.74
C LEU A 198 -7.49 -4.09 -2.76
N VAL A 199 -6.62 -3.10 -2.93
CA VAL A 199 -5.49 -3.17 -3.85
C VAL A 199 -4.18 -3.03 -3.07
N ASP A 200 -3.28 -4.02 -3.21
CA ASP A 200 -1.89 -3.87 -2.78
C ASP A 200 -1.11 -3.10 -3.85
N GLY A 201 -0.82 -1.84 -3.55
CA GLY A 201 -0.09 -0.91 -4.41
C GLY A 201 1.40 -0.82 -4.13
N SER A 202 1.98 -1.75 -3.36
CA SER A 202 3.39 -1.68 -2.91
C SER A 202 4.40 -1.58 -4.05
N GLN A 203 4.17 -2.23 -5.16
CA GLN A 203 5.04 -2.16 -6.33
C GLN A 203 4.55 -1.10 -7.33
N SER A 204 3.27 -1.09 -7.64
CA SER A 204 2.70 -0.20 -8.65
C SER A 204 2.89 1.28 -8.32
N ALA A 205 2.76 1.68 -7.06
CA ALA A 205 2.98 3.08 -6.65
C ALA A 205 4.42 3.58 -6.92
N VAL A 206 5.39 2.67 -7.07
CA VAL A 206 6.78 3.00 -7.41
C VAL A 206 6.96 3.16 -8.93
N HIS A 207 6.26 2.34 -9.71
CA HIS A 207 6.56 2.12 -11.14
C HIS A 207 5.53 2.72 -12.07
N LEU A 208 4.31 2.99 -11.58
CA LEU A 208 3.17 3.45 -12.39
C LEU A 208 2.60 4.77 -11.82
N PRO A 209 2.07 5.65 -12.66
CA PRO A 209 1.15 6.68 -12.20
C PRO A 209 -0.10 6.01 -11.63
N VAL A 210 -0.42 6.29 -10.37
CA VAL A 210 -1.59 5.73 -9.70
C VAL A 210 -2.65 6.80 -9.55
N ASP A 211 -3.87 6.47 -9.97
CA ASP A 211 -5.06 7.29 -9.82
C ASP A 211 -6.16 6.46 -9.16
N VAL A 212 -6.29 6.56 -7.83
CA VAL A 212 -7.27 5.76 -7.08
C VAL A 212 -8.71 6.14 -7.39
N ALA A 213 -8.93 7.39 -7.84
CA ALA A 213 -10.25 7.83 -8.27
C ALA A 213 -10.67 7.18 -9.60
N ASP A 214 -9.74 7.06 -10.56
CA ASP A 214 -9.97 6.37 -11.83
C ASP A 214 -10.04 4.84 -11.66
N LEU A 215 -9.22 4.27 -10.79
CA LEU A 215 -9.28 2.83 -10.44
C LEU A 215 -10.60 2.47 -9.73
N GLY A 216 -11.18 3.41 -9.00
CA GLY A 216 -12.42 3.27 -8.26
C GLY A 216 -12.35 2.31 -7.07
N CYS A 217 -11.17 1.84 -6.67
CA CYS A 217 -11.01 0.87 -5.59
C CYS A 217 -11.41 1.45 -4.22
N ASP A 218 -11.77 0.56 -3.28
CA ASP A 218 -12.20 0.96 -1.94
C ASP A 218 -11.02 1.19 -0.99
N PHE A 219 -9.93 0.44 -1.19
CA PHE A 219 -8.71 0.51 -0.40
C PHE A 219 -7.49 0.39 -1.31
N TYR A 220 -6.45 1.21 -1.06
CA TYR A 220 -5.20 1.14 -1.80
C TYR A 220 -4.01 1.33 -0.85
N ALA A 221 -3.22 0.28 -0.62
CA ALA A 221 -2.14 0.29 0.35
C ALA A 221 -0.77 0.52 -0.31
N ILE A 222 0.06 1.39 0.30
CA ILE A 222 1.42 1.70 -0.15
C ILE A 222 2.42 1.63 1.00
N THR A 223 3.70 1.43 0.66
CA THR A 223 4.79 1.38 1.63
C THR A 223 5.93 2.32 1.29
N GLY A 224 6.41 3.07 2.27
CA GLY A 224 7.42 4.10 2.06
C GLY A 224 8.79 3.53 1.68
N HIS A 225 9.20 2.37 2.24
CA HIS A 225 10.53 1.83 1.99
C HIS A 225 10.78 1.39 0.54
N LYS A 226 9.75 1.16 -0.25
CA LYS A 226 9.85 0.93 -1.70
C LYS A 226 9.78 2.23 -2.49
N LEU A 227 9.11 3.26 -1.96
CA LEU A 227 8.99 4.61 -2.51
C LEU A 227 10.16 5.54 -2.08
N TYR A 228 11.36 4.98 -1.90
CA TYR A 228 12.57 5.67 -1.48
C TYR A 228 12.51 6.31 -0.08
N GLY A 229 11.41 6.16 0.64
CA GLY A 229 11.20 6.65 2.00
C GLY A 229 11.80 5.74 3.07
N PRO A 230 11.77 6.13 4.34
CA PRO A 230 12.28 5.32 5.44
C PRO A 230 11.46 4.05 5.65
N SER A 231 12.08 3.01 6.24
CA SER A 231 11.37 1.84 6.73
C SER A 231 10.44 2.23 7.88
N GLY A 232 9.32 1.51 8.04
CA GLY A 232 8.33 1.82 9.07
C GLY A 232 7.46 3.03 8.72
N SER A 233 7.31 3.34 7.44
CA SER A 233 6.39 4.35 6.93
C SER A 233 5.56 3.82 5.77
N GLY A 234 4.33 4.25 5.67
CA GLY A 234 3.40 3.89 4.61
C GLY A 234 2.06 4.60 4.78
N ALA A 235 1.14 4.27 3.91
CA ALA A 235 -0.22 4.79 3.98
C ALA A 235 -1.20 3.82 3.32
N ILE A 236 -2.46 4.00 3.67
CA ILE A 236 -3.56 3.39 2.95
C ILE A 236 -4.59 4.47 2.58
N TYR A 237 -4.99 4.47 1.31
CA TYR A 237 -6.18 5.15 0.86
C TYR A 237 -7.40 4.30 1.22
N VAL A 238 -8.40 4.92 1.78
CA VAL A 238 -9.70 4.30 2.09
C VAL A 238 -10.78 5.23 1.57
N ASN A 239 -11.65 4.75 0.68
CA ASN A 239 -12.72 5.62 0.21
C ASN A 239 -13.65 6.03 1.35
N LYS A 240 -14.27 7.20 1.22
CA LYS A 240 -15.07 7.82 2.28
C LYS A 240 -16.19 6.93 2.83
N ALA A 241 -16.83 6.12 1.97
CA ALA A 241 -17.90 5.23 2.40
C ALA A 241 -17.35 4.11 3.30
N ARG A 242 -16.21 3.52 2.91
CA ARG A 242 -15.55 2.47 3.70
C ARG A 242 -14.92 3.03 4.97
N MET A 243 -14.37 4.25 4.92
CA MET A 243 -13.84 4.94 6.10
C MET A 243 -14.90 5.06 7.21
N ALA A 244 -16.10 5.45 6.85
CA ALA A 244 -17.23 5.54 7.80
C ALA A 244 -17.63 4.19 8.43
N GLU A 245 -17.30 3.09 7.77
CA GLU A 245 -17.58 1.74 8.24
C GLU A 245 -16.45 1.14 9.08
N MET A 246 -15.25 1.69 9.04
CA MET A 246 -14.09 1.16 9.76
C MET A 246 -14.20 1.37 11.27
N ARG A 247 -13.78 0.36 12.03
CA ARG A 247 -13.51 0.50 13.46
C ARG A 247 -12.03 0.87 13.67
N PRO A 248 -11.69 1.56 14.76
CA PRO A 248 -10.29 1.79 15.12
C PRO A 248 -9.51 0.47 15.15
N PHE A 249 -8.34 0.46 14.51
CA PHE A 249 -7.46 -0.71 14.49
C PHE A 249 -6.65 -0.84 15.78
N MET A 250 -6.15 0.28 16.28
CA MET A 250 -5.45 0.36 17.58
C MET A 250 -6.26 1.23 18.53
N GLY A 251 -6.36 0.79 19.78
CA GLY A 251 -6.95 1.55 20.87
C GLY A 251 -5.89 2.43 21.55
N GLY A 252 -6.21 3.71 21.81
CA GLY A 252 -5.30 4.65 22.47
C GLY A 252 -5.90 6.04 22.58
#